data_cc343a5c9a225f102fe71521b28d6b27
#
_entry.id   cc343a5c9a225f102fe71521b28d6b27
#
_cell.length_a   1.000
_cell.length_b   1.000
_cell.length_c   1.000
_cell.angle_alpha   90.00
_cell.angle_beta   90.00
_cell.angle_gamma   90.00
#
_symmetry.space_group_name_H-M   'P 1'
#
loop_
_entity.id
_entity.type
_entity.pdbx_description
1 polymer ?
#
loop_
_entity_poly.entity_id
_entity_poly.type
_entity_poly.pdbx_seq_one_letter_code
_entity_poly.pdbx_strand_id
1 'polypeptide(L)'
;MSEERPLSAEEKREKLKQLLKQKAAQAEAAKATVAVAPTKGNIDTARFADVNQFPEVQALAAQFKTLEALQVENPYFRVNEVIVNNKTQIDGRELLSWSSYNYIGLSGDTRVSEAAKAAVDQYGTSVSASRIATGEKPLHGQLEKALAELIGTEDAITLVSGHATNVTVIGHLMRPGKDLIVYDDLSHNCIIEGAVLSGARRIAFPHENYEALDQILTDNRADYERVLVAIEGVYSMDGDIADVPKFI
;
A
#
# COMPACT_ATOMS: atom_id res chain seq x y z
N MET A 1 10.49 34.26 31.60
CA MET A 1 10.05 33.35 30.53
C MET A 1 11.25 33.19 29.61
N SER A 2 11.94 32.04 29.66
CA SER A 2 13.06 31.79 28.76
C SER A 2 12.50 31.44 27.38
N GLU A 3 12.75 32.30 26.40
CA GLU A 3 12.48 32.00 24.98
C GLU A 3 13.37 30.80 24.59
N GLU A 4 12.75 29.63 24.39
CA GLU A 4 13.46 28.48 23.85
C GLU A 4 13.85 28.78 22.38
N ARG A 5 15.13 28.69 22.12
CA ARG A 5 15.70 28.86 20.77
C ARG A 5 15.04 27.86 19.81
N PRO A 6 14.55 28.28 18.64
CA PRO A 6 14.01 27.34 17.65
C PRO A 6 15.09 26.34 17.21
N LEU A 7 14.71 25.08 17.11
CA LEU A 7 15.59 23.99 16.69
C LEU A 7 16.09 24.22 15.25
N SER A 8 17.38 23.97 15.02
CA SER A 8 17.97 23.96 13.69
C SER A 8 17.39 22.85 12.83
N ALA A 9 17.53 22.95 11.50
CA ALA A 9 17.08 21.92 10.57
C ALA A 9 17.73 20.54 10.85
N GLU A 10 18.98 20.53 11.28
CA GLU A 10 19.72 19.33 11.61
C GLU A 10 19.25 18.70 12.93
N GLU A 11 19.00 19.51 13.96
CA GLU A 11 18.42 19.06 15.24
C GLU A 11 17.00 18.47 15.04
N LYS A 12 16.19 19.07 14.16
CA LYS A 12 14.86 18.55 13.78
C LYS A 12 14.96 17.20 13.09
N ARG A 13 15.91 17.05 12.15
CA ARG A 13 16.14 15.83 11.38
C ARG A 13 16.62 14.69 12.29
N GLU A 14 17.51 14.94 13.22
CA GLU A 14 17.97 13.92 14.16
C GLU A 14 16.89 13.50 15.17
N LYS A 15 16.10 14.44 15.69
CA LYS A 15 14.94 14.10 16.53
C LYS A 15 13.89 13.27 15.78
N LEU A 16 13.63 13.61 14.52
CA LEU A 16 12.69 12.86 13.69
C LEU A 16 13.20 11.43 13.42
N LYS A 17 14.48 11.26 13.11
CA LYS A 17 15.10 9.92 12.94
C LYS A 17 15.01 9.08 14.21
N GLN A 18 15.24 9.66 15.39
CA GLN A 18 15.12 8.95 16.66
C GLN A 18 13.69 8.51 16.94
N LEU A 19 12.72 9.37 16.66
CA LEU A 19 11.28 9.05 16.78
C LEU A 19 10.85 7.94 15.81
N LEU A 20 11.33 7.97 14.58
CA LEU A 20 11.06 6.92 13.59
C LEU A 20 11.68 5.58 14.00
N LYS A 21 12.91 5.56 14.52
CA LYS A 21 13.54 4.35 15.07
C LYS A 21 12.78 3.77 16.26
N GLN A 22 12.35 4.61 17.19
CA GLN A 22 11.55 4.15 18.34
C GLN A 22 10.21 3.56 17.90
N LYS A 23 9.58 4.14 16.87
CA LYS A 23 8.32 3.62 16.32
C LYS A 23 8.49 2.30 15.59
N ALA A 24 9.55 2.15 14.79
CA ALA A 24 9.86 0.89 14.13
C ALA A 24 10.04 -0.23 15.16
N ALA A 25 10.78 0.03 16.24
CA ALA A 25 10.96 -0.93 17.34
C ALA A 25 9.65 -1.25 18.08
N GLN A 26 8.78 -0.26 18.28
CA GLN A 26 7.46 -0.47 18.89
C GLN A 26 6.50 -1.24 17.97
N ALA A 27 6.54 -0.99 16.66
CA ALA A 27 5.75 -1.72 15.68
C ALA A 27 6.20 -3.18 15.57
N GLU A 28 7.50 -3.44 15.66
CA GLU A 28 8.06 -4.79 15.67
C GLU A 28 7.70 -5.55 16.96
N ALA A 29 7.74 -4.89 18.10
CA ALA A 29 7.27 -5.44 19.38
C ALA A 29 5.76 -5.72 19.38
N ALA A 30 4.95 -4.87 18.74
CA ALA A 30 3.51 -5.08 18.58
C ALA A 30 3.17 -6.23 17.62
N LYS A 31 3.98 -6.49 16.59
CA LYS A 31 3.84 -7.66 15.70
C LYS A 31 4.15 -8.98 16.41
N ALA A 32 4.95 -8.97 17.44
CA ALA A 32 5.29 -10.16 18.24
C ALA A 32 4.25 -10.54 19.29
N THR A 33 3.25 -9.70 19.55
CA THR A 33 2.16 -10.02 20.48
C THR A 33 1.17 -10.97 19.81
N VAL A 34 1.35 -12.26 20.08
CA VAL A 34 0.34 -13.31 19.89
C VAL A 34 -0.97 -12.82 20.55
N ALA A 35 -2.09 -13.01 19.86
CA ALA A 35 -3.42 -12.68 20.39
C ALA A 35 -3.61 -13.28 21.78
N VAL A 36 -3.44 -12.46 22.81
CA VAL A 36 -3.76 -12.84 24.18
C VAL A 36 -5.29 -12.90 24.27
N ALA A 37 -5.83 -14.03 24.69
CA ALA A 37 -7.25 -14.15 24.96
C ALA A 37 -7.69 -13.02 25.91
N PRO A 38 -8.84 -12.38 25.68
CA PRO A 38 -9.29 -11.27 26.49
C PRO A 38 -9.41 -11.72 27.95
N THR A 39 -8.67 -11.08 28.84
CA THR A 39 -8.85 -11.26 30.28
C THR A 39 -10.27 -10.79 30.63
N LYS A 40 -11.01 -11.58 31.40
CA LYS A 40 -12.33 -11.21 31.94
C LYS A 40 -12.13 -10.06 32.96
N GLY A 41 -11.91 -8.85 32.46
CA GLY A 41 -11.85 -7.62 33.21
C GLY A 41 -13.10 -6.77 32.93
N ASN A 42 -13.44 -5.90 33.84
CA ASN A 42 -14.52 -4.95 33.64
C ASN A 42 -14.05 -3.88 32.65
N ILE A 43 -14.25 -4.15 31.36
CA ILE A 43 -13.88 -3.20 30.28
C ILE A 43 -14.91 -2.08 30.30
N ASP A 44 -14.47 -0.85 30.47
CA ASP A 44 -15.33 0.33 30.28
C ASP A 44 -15.67 0.47 28.79
N THR A 45 -16.79 -0.14 28.40
CA THR A 45 -17.26 -0.13 27.03
C THR A 45 -17.77 1.25 26.59
N ALA A 46 -18.17 2.12 27.53
CA ALA A 46 -18.62 3.47 27.22
C ALA A 46 -17.51 4.32 26.60
N ARG A 47 -16.26 4.07 26.97
CA ARG A 47 -15.07 4.71 26.38
C ARG A 47 -14.99 4.50 24.87
N PHE A 48 -15.43 3.36 24.36
CA PHE A 48 -15.35 3.01 22.94
C PHE A 48 -16.59 3.43 22.12
N ALA A 49 -17.52 4.18 22.72
CA ALA A 49 -18.60 4.84 21.99
C ALA A 49 -18.11 6.10 21.24
N ASP A 50 -16.99 6.66 21.67
CA ASP A 50 -16.32 7.79 21.01
C ASP A 50 -15.03 7.32 20.32
N VAL A 51 -14.99 7.40 18.99
CA VAL A 51 -13.85 7.02 18.16
C VAL A 51 -12.57 7.78 18.58
N ASN A 52 -12.70 9.02 19.06
CA ASN A 52 -11.55 9.81 19.54
C ASN A 52 -10.87 9.19 20.78
N GLN A 53 -11.53 8.27 21.47
CA GLN A 53 -10.96 7.55 22.62
C GLN A 53 -10.24 6.25 22.22
N PHE A 54 -10.27 5.89 20.96
CA PHE A 54 -9.56 4.69 20.49
C PHE A 54 -8.05 4.91 20.61
N PRO A 55 -7.29 3.90 21.12
CA PRO A 55 -5.84 4.01 21.29
C PRO A 55 -5.11 4.41 20.00
N GLU A 56 -5.57 3.91 18.86
CA GLU A 56 -5.00 4.19 17.54
C GLU A 56 -5.19 5.66 17.16
N VAL A 57 -6.37 6.22 17.42
CA VAL A 57 -6.68 7.64 17.14
C VAL A 57 -5.90 8.55 18.08
N GLN A 58 -5.78 8.19 19.36
CA GLN A 58 -4.98 8.91 20.35
C GLN A 58 -3.49 8.89 19.96
N ALA A 59 -2.98 7.75 19.51
CA ALA A 59 -1.60 7.62 19.05
C ALA A 59 -1.33 8.50 17.81
N LEU A 60 -2.26 8.55 16.86
CA LEU A 60 -2.17 9.42 15.69
C LEU A 60 -2.20 10.91 16.09
N ALA A 61 -3.13 11.30 16.96
CA ALA A 61 -3.22 12.68 17.45
C ALA A 61 -1.93 13.12 18.18
N ALA A 62 -1.31 12.23 18.96
CA ALA A 62 -0.03 12.50 19.60
C ALA A 62 1.11 12.71 18.59
N GLN A 63 1.07 12.03 17.44
CA GLN A 63 2.05 12.25 16.37
C GLN A 63 1.94 13.66 15.78
N PHE A 64 0.73 14.10 15.45
CA PHE A 64 0.52 15.44 14.92
C PHE A 64 0.96 16.53 15.92
N LYS A 65 0.62 16.37 17.21
CA LYS A 65 1.13 17.29 18.24
C LYS A 65 2.66 17.32 18.32
N THR A 66 3.30 16.19 18.08
CA THR A 66 4.78 16.14 18.04
C THR A 66 5.34 16.90 16.85
N LEU A 67 4.72 16.78 15.65
CA LEU A 67 5.12 17.55 14.48
C LEU A 67 4.95 19.07 14.72
N GLU A 68 3.83 19.47 15.29
CA GLU A 68 3.58 20.87 15.66
C GLU A 68 4.63 21.40 16.65
N ALA A 69 4.92 20.65 17.71
CA ALA A 69 5.95 21.02 18.70
C ALA A 69 7.37 21.15 18.11
N LEU A 70 7.65 20.34 17.06
CA LEU A 70 8.91 20.42 16.31
C LEU A 70 8.88 21.49 15.21
N GLN A 71 7.77 22.21 15.05
CA GLN A 71 7.54 23.15 13.94
C GLN A 71 7.81 22.51 12.57
N VAL A 72 7.47 21.22 12.44
CA VAL A 72 7.50 20.51 11.16
C VAL A 72 6.12 20.63 10.53
N GLU A 73 6.07 21.16 9.32
CA GLU A 73 4.83 21.24 8.57
C GLU A 73 4.27 19.82 8.31
N ASN A 74 2.95 19.66 8.48
CA ASN A 74 2.30 18.37 8.21
C ASN A 74 2.45 18.01 6.73
N PRO A 75 3.14 16.91 6.36
CA PRO A 75 3.32 16.53 4.99
C PRO A 75 2.09 15.83 4.38
N TYR A 76 1.13 15.44 5.23
CA TYR A 76 -0.04 14.68 4.81
C TYR A 76 -1.19 15.59 4.38
N PHE A 77 -2.04 15.05 3.49
CA PHE A 77 -3.27 15.73 3.02
C PHE A 77 -3.02 17.09 2.34
N ARG A 78 -1.84 17.27 1.72
CA ARG A 78 -1.57 18.47 0.91
C ARG A 78 -2.47 18.47 -0.32
N VAL A 79 -3.13 19.59 -0.57
CA VAL A 79 -4.07 19.73 -1.69
C VAL A 79 -3.31 20.05 -2.96
N ASN A 80 -3.45 19.19 -3.97
CA ASN A 80 -3.01 19.49 -5.33
C ASN A 80 -4.11 20.26 -6.06
N GLU A 81 -3.82 21.48 -6.47
CA GLU A 81 -4.80 22.42 -7.03
C GLU A 81 -5.02 22.26 -8.53
N VAL A 82 -4.15 21.48 -9.19
CA VAL A 82 -4.14 21.26 -10.65
C VAL A 82 -3.93 19.79 -10.99
N ILE A 83 -3.94 19.48 -12.28
CA ILE A 83 -3.56 18.14 -12.75
C ILE A 83 -2.12 17.83 -12.31
N VAL A 84 -1.95 16.74 -11.58
CA VAL A 84 -0.63 16.28 -11.14
C VAL A 84 0.08 15.60 -12.30
N ASN A 85 1.09 16.28 -12.82
CA ASN A 85 1.97 15.78 -13.88
C ASN A 85 3.42 15.84 -13.40
N ASN A 86 4.39 16.19 -14.24
CA ASN A 86 5.76 16.51 -13.79
C ASN A 86 5.80 17.77 -12.89
N LYS A 87 4.75 18.56 -12.92
CA LYS A 87 4.51 19.70 -12.03
C LYS A 87 3.15 19.58 -11.37
N THR A 88 3.02 20.26 -10.24
CA THR A 88 1.76 20.46 -9.52
C THR A 88 1.73 21.83 -8.86
N GLN A 89 0.59 22.22 -8.33
CA GLN A 89 0.42 23.44 -7.54
C GLN A 89 -0.12 23.10 -6.16
N ILE A 90 0.59 23.56 -5.13
CA ILE A 90 0.21 23.38 -3.72
C ILE A 90 0.38 24.71 -3.01
N ASP A 91 -0.65 25.19 -2.33
CA ASP A 91 -0.69 26.49 -1.65
C ASP A 91 -0.27 27.65 -2.59
N GLY A 92 -0.77 27.64 -3.83
CA GLY A 92 -0.47 28.62 -4.86
C GLY A 92 0.96 28.58 -5.41
N ARG A 93 1.79 27.62 -5.01
CA ARG A 93 3.18 27.47 -5.47
C ARG A 93 3.32 26.34 -6.47
N GLU A 94 3.94 26.60 -7.60
CA GLU A 94 4.34 25.55 -8.55
C GLU A 94 5.50 24.73 -7.97
N LEU A 95 5.35 23.41 -7.96
CA LEU A 95 6.33 22.44 -7.46
C LEU A 95 6.58 21.36 -8.51
N LEU A 96 7.79 20.79 -8.52
CA LEU A 96 8.06 19.56 -9.23
C LEU A 96 7.43 18.39 -8.48
N SER A 97 6.69 17.55 -9.21
CA SER A 97 6.01 16.38 -8.63
C SER A 97 6.88 15.13 -8.78
N TRP A 98 7.32 14.59 -7.64
CA TRP A 98 8.09 13.35 -7.57
C TRP A 98 7.29 12.19 -6.95
N SER A 99 6.01 12.42 -6.61
CA SER A 99 5.18 11.49 -5.88
C SER A 99 3.78 11.41 -6.48
N SER A 100 3.63 10.78 -7.64
CA SER A 100 2.32 10.54 -8.22
C SER A 100 2.24 9.17 -8.88
N TYR A 101 1.03 8.66 -9.08
CA TYR A 101 0.79 7.44 -9.86
C TYR A 101 0.76 7.70 -11.38
N ASN A 102 1.03 8.92 -11.80
CA ASN A 102 1.06 9.29 -13.22
C ASN A 102 2.39 8.88 -13.88
N TYR A 103 2.76 7.60 -13.79
CA TYR A 103 4.06 7.06 -14.20
C TYR A 103 4.40 7.32 -15.68
N ILE A 104 3.38 7.33 -16.54
CA ILE A 104 3.55 7.51 -18.00
C ILE A 104 3.06 8.88 -18.50
N GLY A 105 2.71 9.80 -17.58
CA GLY A 105 2.37 11.19 -17.92
C GLY A 105 1.02 11.39 -18.62
N LEU A 106 0.10 10.44 -18.54
CA LEU A 106 -1.19 10.50 -19.24
C LEU A 106 -2.32 11.15 -18.44
N SER A 107 -2.13 11.48 -17.16
CA SER A 107 -3.11 12.26 -16.40
C SER A 107 -3.24 13.67 -17.01
N GLY A 108 -4.38 13.97 -17.59
CA GLY A 108 -4.61 15.25 -18.29
C GLY A 108 -4.26 15.24 -19.79
N ASP A 109 -3.85 14.11 -20.36
CA ASP A 109 -3.80 13.97 -21.81
C ASP A 109 -5.21 14.16 -22.40
N THR A 110 -5.32 15.01 -23.42
CA THR A 110 -6.62 15.36 -23.99
C THR A 110 -7.35 14.16 -24.60
N ARG A 111 -6.61 13.21 -25.20
CA ARG A 111 -7.19 11.99 -25.76
C ARG A 111 -7.84 11.13 -24.68
N VAL A 112 -7.17 10.99 -23.53
CA VAL A 112 -7.68 10.24 -22.39
C VAL A 112 -8.88 10.96 -21.78
N SER A 113 -8.81 12.27 -21.64
CA SER A 113 -9.89 13.09 -21.07
C SER A 113 -11.15 13.05 -21.94
N GLU A 114 -11.01 13.16 -23.26
CA GLU A 114 -12.15 13.08 -24.19
C GLU A 114 -12.77 11.68 -24.23
N ALA A 115 -11.96 10.62 -24.21
CA ALA A 115 -12.45 9.26 -24.11
C ALA A 115 -13.24 9.01 -22.81
N ALA A 116 -12.76 9.54 -21.69
CA ALA A 116 -13.45 9.44 -20.40
C ALA A 116 -14.81 10.18 -20.42
N LYS A 117 -14.88 11.39 -21.00
CA LYS A 117 -16.11 12.15 -21.16
C LYS A 117 -17.12 11.38 -22.03
N ALA A 118 -16.68 10.86 -23.17
CA ALA A 118 -17.52 10.09 -24.06
C ALA A 118 -18.07 8.82 -23.37
N ALA A 119 -17.26 8.16 -22.55
CA ALA A 119 -17.71 7.01 -21.77
C ALA A 119 -18.74 7.41 -20.70
N VAL A 120 -18.60 8.56 -20.06
CA VAL A 120 -19.60 9.09 -19.12
C VAL A 120 -20.89 9.42 -19.83
N ASP A 121 -20.84 10.06 -21.00
CA ASP A 121 -22.02 10.39 -21.80
C ASP A 121 -22.77 9.13 -22.24
N GLN A 122 -22.05 8.06 -22.58
CA GLN A 122 -22.64 6.82 -23.06
C GLN A 122 -23.13 5.89 -21.94
N TYR A 123 -22.39 5.77 -20.85
CA TYR A 123 -22.62 4.74 -19.81
C TYR A 123 -23.00 5.31 -18.45
N GLY A 124 -22.96 6.63 -18.29
CA GLY A 124 -23.17 7.32 -17.02
C GLY A 124 -21.92 7.29 -16.12
N THR A 125 -22.08 7.83 -14.92
CA THR A 125 -21.00 7.98 -13.93
C THR A 125 -20.78 6.74 -13.05
N SER A 126 -21.56 5.66 -13.28
CA SER A 126 -21.49 4.42 -12.48
C SER A 126 -21.93 3.22 -13.32
N VAL A 127 -21.35 2.08 -13.02
CA VAL A 127 -21.83 0.77 -13.53
C VAL A 127 -23.07 0.27 -12.79
N SER A 128 -23.42 0.89 -11.66
CA SER A 128 -24.64 0.71 -10.84
C SER A 128 -24.81 -0.68 -10.23
N ALA A 129 -23.88 -1.62 -10.42
CA ALA A 129 -23.87 -2.95 -9.82
C ALA A 129 -22.49 -3.61 -9.93
N SER A 130 -22.29 -4.75 -9.27
CA SER A 130 -21.11 -5.57 -9.49
C SER A 130 -21.13 -6.19 -10.89
N ARG A 131 -19.95 -6.42 -11.48
CA ARG A 131 -19.80 -7.00 -12.82
C ARG A 131 -20.52 -8.34 -12.95
N ILE A 132 -20.40 -9.20 -11.94
CA ILE A 132 -21.01 -10.54 -11.96
C ILE A 132 -22.55 -10.52 -11.95
N ALA A 133 -23.15 -9.40 -11.56
CA ALA A 133 -24.60 -9.23 -11.56
C ALA A 133 -25.06 -8.51 -12.84
N THR A 134 -25.11 -7.18 -12.82
CA THR A 134 -25.62 -6.35 -13.93
C THR A 134 -24.72 -5.16 -14.27
N GLY A 135 -23.54 -5.07 -13.63
CA GLY A 135 -22.60 -3.96 -13.79
C GLY A 135 -21.59 -4.12 -14.93
N GLU A 136 -21.67 -5.21 -15.71
CA GLU A 136 -20.77 -5.42 -16.83
C GLU A 136 -21.00 -4.39 -17.94
N LYS A 137 -19.94 -3.83 -18.48
CA LYS A 137 -19.96 -2.88 -19.59
C LYS A 137 -19.01 -3.34 -20.70
N PRO A 138 -19.29 -2.99 -21.97
CA PRO A 138 -18.37 -3.32 -23.07
C PRO A 138 -16.93 -2.84 -22.86
N LEU A 139 -16.75 -1.74 -22.12
CA LEU A 139 -15.42 -1.19 -21.81
C LEU A 139 -14.56 -2.14 -20.98
N HIS A 140 -15.14 -2.98 -20.10
CA HIS A 140 -14.37 -3.95 -19.32
C HIS A 140 -13.67 -4.95 -20.24
N GLY A 141 -14.43 -5.63 -21.09
CA GLY A 141 -13.85 -6.60 -22.03
C GLY A 141 -12.89 -5.98 -23.05
N GLN A 142 -13.17 -4.73 -23.50
CA GLN A 142 -12.26 -4.02 -24.39
C GLN A 142 -10.92 -3.72 -23.71
N LEU A 143 -10.94 -3.27 -22.44
CA LEU A 143 -9.73 -3.01 -21.65
C LEU A 143 -8.98 -4.31 -21.37
N GLU A 144 -9.67 -5.36 -20.96
CA GLU A 144 -9.08 -6.67 -20.67
C GLU A 144 -8.37 -7.24 -21.88
N LYS A 145 -9.02 -7.20 -23.05
CA LYS A 145 -8.39 -7.61 -24.32
C LYS A 145 -7.15 -6.79 -24.65
N ALA A 146 -7.23 -5.47 -24.52
CA ALA A 146 -6.09 -4.60 -24.81
C ALA A 146 -4.91 -4.84 -23.84
N LEU A 147 -5.21 -5.12 -22.57
CA LEU A 147 -4.18 -5.46 -21.56
C LEU A 147 -3.55 -6.82 -21.86
N ALA A 148 -4.35 -7.84 -22.19
CA ALA A 148 -3.84 -9.15 -22.56
C ALA A 148 -2.93 -9.08 -23.79
N GLU A 149 -3.31 -8.32 -24.82
CA GLU A 149 -2.51 -8.08 -26.01
C GLU A 149 -1.20 -7.33 -25.67
N LEU A 150 -1.26 -6.30 -24.81
CA LEU A 150 -0.09 -5.50 -24.40
C LEU A 150 0.94 -6.33 -23.63
N ILE A 151 0.47 -7.17 -22.72
CA ILE A 151 1.33 -7.99 -21.84
C ILE A 151 1.77 -9.29 -22.52
N GLY A 152 1.01 -9.75 -23.53
CA GLY A 152 1.27 -11.02 -24.22
C GLY A 152 0.71 -12.23 -23.47
N THR A 153 -0.41 -12.06 -22.75
CA THR A 153 -1.11 -13.14 -22.03
C THR A 153 -2.33 -13.59 -22.81
N GLU A 154 -2.87 -14.77 -22.47
CA GLU A 154 -4.09 -15.32 -23.11
C GLU A 154 -5.33 -14.49 -22.78
N ASP A 155 -5.40 -13.97 -21.55
CA ASP A 155 -6.54 -13.19 -21.07
C ASP A 155 -6.11 -12.26 -19.93
N ALA A 156 -6.98 -11.34 -19.54
CA ALA A 156 -6.81 -10.43 -18.41
C ALA A 156 -8.15 -10.20 -17.71
N ILE A 157 -8.07 -9.83 -16.43
CA ILE A 157 -9.22 -9.39 -15.65
C ILE A 157 -8.91 -8.06 -14.97
N THR A 158 -9.84 -7.11 -15.05
CA THR A 158 -9.72 -5.81 -14.39
C THR A 158 -10.52 -5.79 -13.08
N LEU A 159 -9.89 -5.27 -12.04
CA LEU A 159 -10.48 -5.06 -10.72
C LEU A 159 -10.50 -3.55 -10.39
N VAL A 160 -11.16 -3.19 -9.27
CA VAL A 160 -11.44 -1.79 -8.93
C VAL A 160 -10.20 -0.96 -8.63
N SER A 161 -9.10 -1.57 -8.22
CA SER A 161 -7.83 -0.88 -7.95
C SER A 161 -6.67 -1.87 -7.87
N GLY A 162 -5.41 -1.39 -7.99
CA GLY A 162 -4.21 -2.23 -7.81
C GLY A 162 -4.14 -2.86 -6.42
N HIS A 163 -4.49 -2.11 -5.36
CA HIS A 163 -4.56 -2.65 -4.01
C HIS A 163 -5.58 -3.81 -3.92
N ALA A 164 -6.81 -3.58 -4.36
CA ALA A 164 -7.85 -4.61 -4.35
C ALA A 164 -7.48 -5.81 -5.23
N THR A 165 -6.78 -5.61 -6.33
CA THR A 165 -6.28 -6.67 -7.20
C THR A 165 -5.36 -7.61 -6.42
N ASN A 166 -4.31 -7.09 -5.81
CA ASN A 166 -3.35 -7.90 -5.06
C ASN A 166 -3.98 -8.62 -3.87
N VAL A 167 -4.79 -7.90 -3.06
CA VAL A 167 -5.50 -8.49 -1.92
C VAL A 167 -6.43 -9.61 -2.38
N THR A 168 -7.19 -9.39 -3.44
CA THR A 168 -8.15 -10.39 -3.96
C THR A 168 -7.44 -11.59 -4.56
N VAL A 169 -6.47 -11.36 -5.44
CA VAL A 169 -5.78 -12.44 -6.16
C VAL A 169 -4.99 -13.30 -5.19
N ILE A 170 -4.12 -12.72 -4.38
CA ILE A 170 -3.31 -13.46 -3.41
C ILE A 170 -4.21 -14.16 -2.38
N GLY A 171 -5.21 -13.42 -1.86
CA GLY A 171 -6.10 -13.90 -0.81
C GLY A 171 -6.96 -15.10 -1.21
N HIS A 172 -7.24 -15.29 -2.51
CA HIS A 172 -8.11 -16.37 -3.00
C HIS A 172 -7.37 -17.45 -3.78
N LEU A 173 -6.18 -17.17 -4.31
CA LEU A 173 -5.38 -18.19 -4.98
C LEU A 173 -4.70 -19.16 -4.00
N MET A 174 -4.26 -18.66 -2.85
CA MET A 174 -3.50 -19.42 -1.88
C MET A 174 -4.42 -19.98 -0.78
N ARG A 175 -4.11 -21.20 -0.30
CA ARG A 175 -4.99 -21.95 0.61
C ARG A 175 -4.32 -22.19 1.97
N PRO A 176 -5.07 -22.07 3.08
CA PRO A 176 -4.55 -22.35 4.40
C PRO A 176 -4.09 -23.81 4.54
N GLY A 177 -2.95 -24.03 5.18
CA GLY A 177 -2.40 -25.35 5.50
C GLY A 177 -1.87 -26.17 4.33
N LYS A 178 -1.94 -25.64 3.10
CA LYS A 178 -1.49 -26.33 1.89
C LYS A 178 -0.48 -25.55 1.06
N ASP A 179 -0.54 -24.24 1.11
CA ASP A 179 0.26 -23.37 0.27
C ASP A 179 1.15 -22.46 1.13
N LEU A 180 2.27 -22.01 0.57
CA LEU A 180 3.23 -21.10 1.17
C LEU A 180 3.29 -19.80 0.35
N ILE A 181 3.33 -18.68 1.04
CA ILE A 181 3.62 -17.37 0.45
C ILE A 181 4.96 -16.88 1.00
N VAL A 182 5.92 -16.61 0.13
CA VAL A 182 7.21 -16.01 0.46
C VAL A 182 7.25 -14.64 -0.17
N TYR A 183 7.52 -13.60 0.60
CA TYR A 183 7.47 -12.21 0.11
C TYR A 183 8.64 -11.39 0.65
N ASP A 184 9.05 -10.41 -0.13
CA ASP A 184 10.06 -9.44 0.27
C ASP A 184 9.54 -8.59 1.45
N ASP A 185 10.35 -8.34 2.47
CA ASP A 185 9.93 -7.63 3.69
C ASP A 185 9.59 -6.15 3.47
N LEU A 186 10.00 -5.54 2.35
CA LEU A 186 9.58 -4.23 1.89
C LEU A 186 8.38 -4.24 0.94
N SER A 187 7.75 -5.42 0.72
CA SER A 187 6.56 -5.52 -0.14
C SER A 187 5.45 -4.58 0.30
N HIS A 188 4.76 -4.03 -0.70
CA HIS A 188 3.60 -3.17 -0.48
C HIS A 188 2.54 -3.87 0.38
N ASN A 189 1.89 -3.10 1.26
CA ASN A 189 0.91 -3.62 2.23
C ASN A 189 -0.18 -4.51 1.61
N CYS A 190 -0.60 -4.27 0.36
CA CYS A 190 -1.60 -5.09 -0.30
C CYS A 190 -1.16 -6.55 -0.51
N ILE A 191 0.13 -6.83 -0.66
CA ILE A 191 0.67 -8.19 -0.74
C ILE A 191 0.54 -8.87 0.62
N ILE A 192 0.91 -8.16 1.68
CA ILE A 192 0.80 -8.64 3.07
C ILE A 192 -0.65 -8.90 3.45
N GLU A 193 -1.56 -7.97 3.13
CA GLU A 193 -3.00 -8.11 3.39
C GLU A 193 -3.60 -9.31 2.63
N GLY A 194 -3.23 -9.49 1.37
CA GLY A 194 -3.63 -10.67 0.59
C GLY A 194 -3.12 -11.96 1.20
N ALA A 195 -1.86 -11.97 1.65
CA ALA A 195 -1.28 -13.13 2.33
C ALA A 195 -1.96 -13.45 3.67
N VAL A 196 -2.37 -12.41 4.42
CA VAL A 196 -3.17 -12.59 5.64
C VAL A 196 -4.55 -13.14 5.31
N LEU A 197 -5.23 -12.58 4.31
CA LEU A 197 -6.56 -13.01 3.89
C LEU A 197 -6.61 -14.47 3.45
N SER A 198 -5.58 -14.94 2.75
CA SER A 198 -5.49 -16.33 2.27
C SER A 198 -5.47 -17.37 3.39
N GLY A 199 -4.98 -17.00 4.60
CA GLY A 199 -4.72 -17.92 5.70
C GLY A 199 -3.58 -18.93 5.42
N ALA A 200 -2.90 -18.84 4.28
CA ALA A 200 -1.72 -19.65 3.97
C ALA A 200 -0.55 -19.30 4.90
N ARG A 201 0.39 -20.22 5.05
CA ARG A 201 1.64 -19.89 5.72
C ARG A 201 2.38 -18.82 4.93
N ARG A 202 2.91 -17.82 5.63
CA ARG A 202 3.69 -16.75 5.03
C ARG A 202 5.03 -16.57 5.71
N ILE A 203 6.05 -16.30 4.90
CA ILE A 203 7.43 -16.06 5.35
C ILE A 203 7.93 -14.83 4.61
N ALA A 204 8.41 -13.82 5.34
CA ALA A 204 9.13 -12.70 4.75
C ALA A 204 10.62 -13.06 4.60
N PHE A 205 11.24 -12.64 3.51
CA PHE A 205 12.70 -12.66 3.37
C PHE A 205 13.23 -11.22 3.36
N PRO A 206 14.47 -11.01 3.84
CA PRO A 206 15.07 -9.67 3.84
C PRO A 206 15.16 -9.11 2.43
N HIS A 207 14.93 -7.80 2.29
CA HIS A 207 14.86 -7.11 1.01
C HIS A 207 16.03 -7.46 0.08
N GLU A 208 15.68 -7.88 -1.15
CA GLU A 208 16.62 -8.28 -2.21
C GLU A 208 17.66 -9.35 -1.81
N ASN A 209 17.39 -10.10 -0.74
CA ASN A 209 18.28 -11.17 -0.29
C ASN A 209 17.91 -12.51 -0.96
N TYR A 210 18.53 -12.77 -2.11
CA TYR A 210 18.27 -13.96 -2.93
C TYR A 210 18.70 -15.25 -2.24
N GLU A 211 19.80 -15.22 -1.47
CA GLU A 211 20.31 -16.36 -0.71
C GLU A 211 19.33 -16.74 0.41
N ALA A 212 18.76 -15.76 1.10
CA ALA A 212 17.75 -16.01 2.12
C ALA A 212 16.46 -16.58 1.50
N LEU A 213 16.05 -16.10 0.34
CA LEU A 213 14.91 -16.67 -0.40
C LEU A 213 15.18 -18.11 -0.79
N ASP A 214 16.34 -18.40 -1.40
CA ASP A 214 16.72 -19.75 -1.80
C ASP A 214 16.73 -20.71 -0.62
N GLN A 215 17.29 -20.28 0.52
CA GLN A 215 17.28 -21.10 1.75
C GLN A 215 15.85 -21.36 2.24
N ILE A 216 14.96 -20.35 2.23
CA ILE A 216 13.54 -20.53 2.62
C ILE A 216 12.87 -21.54 1.69
N LEU A 217 13.11 -21.46 0.38
CA LEU A 217 12.53 -22.37 -0.59
C LEU A 217 13.10 -23.78 -0.42
N THR A 218 14.40 -23.92 -0.22
CA THR A 218 15.06 -25.20 0.03
C THR A 218 14.47 -25.91 1.26
N ASP A 219 14.27 -25.17 2.35
CA ASP A 219 13.80 -25.72 3.62
C ASP A 219 12.30 -26.06 3.62
N ASN A 220 11.50 -25.40 2.77
CA ASN A 220 10.04 -25.47 2.90
C ASN A 220 9.34 -26.01 1.64
N ARG A 221 9.92 -25.94 0.43
CA ARG A 221 9.20 -26.20 -0.83
C ARG A 221 8.52 -27.57 -0.85
N ALA A 222 9.14 -28.59 -0.26
CA ALA A 222 8.62 -29.96 -0.28
C ALA A 222 7.37 -30.17 0.60
N ASP A 223 7.12 -29.27 1.55
CA ASP A 223 6.01 -29.37 2.50
C ASP A 223 4.69 -28.76 1.98
N TYR A 224 4.74 -28.07 0.83
CA TYR A 224 3.61 -27.31 0.28
C TYR A 224 3.27 -27.71 -1.15
N GLU A 225 1.95 -27.75 -1.44
CA GLU A 225 1.46 -28.02 -2.80
C GLU A 225 1.87 -26.89 -3.76
N ARG A 226 1.69 -25.64 -3.34
CA ARG A 226 2.06 -24.47 -4.13
C ARG A 226 2.87 -23.48 -3.28
N VAL A 227 3.80 -22.81 -3.94
CA VAL A 227 4.54 -21.70 -3.34
C VAL A 227 4.38 -20.46 -4.23
N LEU A 228 3.97 -19.35 -3.62
CA LEU A 228 3.95 -18.04 -4.26
C LEU A 228 5.12 -17.23 -3.74
N VAL A 229 6.02 -16.82 -4.62
CA VAL A 229 7.03 -15.80 -4.32
C VAL A 229 6.50 -14.47 -4.82
N ALA A 230 6.37 -13.49 -3.92
CA ALA A 230 5.88 -12.16 -4.25
C ALA A 230 7.00 -11.12 -4.12
N ILE A 231 7.26 -10.43 -5.21
CA ILE A 231 8.23 -9.34 -5.33
C ILE A 231 7.61 -8.17 -6.08
N GLU A 232 8.23 -7.00 -6.01
CA GLU A 232 7.83 -5.82 -6.77
C GLU A 232 8.90 -5.48 -7.81
N GLY A 233 8.48 -5.07 -9.00
CA GLY A 233 9.41 -4.62 -10.04
C GLY A 233 10.11 -3.31 -9.68
N VAL A 234 9.44 -2.44 -8.92
CA VAL A 234 9.99 -1.21 -8.33
C VAL A 234 9.41 -1.03 -6.94
N TYR A 235 10.23 -0.94 -5.93
CA TYR A 235 9.82 -0.69 -4.55
C TYR A 235 9.61 0.80 -4.31
N SER A 236 8.40 1.18 -3.93
CA SER A 236 7.96 2.58 -3.95
C SER A 236 8.64 3.48 -2.91
N MET A 237 9.12 2.93 -1.80
CA MET A 237 9.70 3.73 -0.71
C MET A 237 11.17 4.09 -0.97
N ASP A 238 11.96 3.17 -1.50
CA ASP A 238 13.39 3.33 -1.70
C ASP A 238 13.75 3.54 -3.18
N GLY A 239 12.85 3.15 -4.10
CA GLY A 239 13.03 3.28 -5.55
C GLY A 239 13.88 2.17 -6.15
N ASP A 240 14.11 1.10 -5.41
CA ASP A 240 14.89 -0.05 -5.83
C ASP A 240 14.15 -0.84 -6.92
N ILE A 241 14.92 -1.34 -7.87
CA ILE A 241 14.43 -2.15 -8.99
C ILE A 241 14.92 -3.58 -8.79
N ALA A 242 14.00 -4.49 -8.58
CA ALA A 242 14.33 -5.90 -8.37
C ALA A 242 15.06 -6.50 -9.59
N ASP A 243 16.15 -7.22 -9.34
CA ASP A 243 16.84 -8.02 -10.35
C ASP A 243 16.07 -9.32 -10.60
N VAL A 244 14.93 -9.20 -11.32
CA VAL A 244 13.99 -10.30 -11.55
C VAL A 244 14.68 -11.58 -12.07
N PRO A 245 15.68 -11.55 -12.95
CA PRO A 245 16.41 -12.77 -13.36
C PRO A 245 17.02 -13.57 -12.23
N LYS A 246 17.35 -12.95 -11.10
CA LYS A 246 17.90 -13.68 -9.95
C LYS A 246 16.85 -14.41 -9.12
N PHE A 247 15.56 -14.12 -9.33
CA PHE A 247 14.45 -14.81 -8.67
C PHE A 247 13.96 -16.04 -9.44
N ILE A 248 14.45 -16.27 -10.65
CA ILE A 248 14.08 -17.35 -11.56
C ILE A 248 15.19 -18.40 -11.63
#